data_c16b9184dd22ae630514809213b59a0d
#
_entry.id   c16b9184dd22ae630514809213b59a0d
#
_cell.length_a   1.000
_cell.length_b   1.000
_cell.length_c   1.000
_cell.angle_alpha   90.00
_cell.angle_beta   90.00
_cell.angle_gamma   90.00
#
_symmetry.space_group_name_H-M   'P 1'
#
loop_
_entity.id
_entity.type
_entity.pdbx_description
1 polymer ?
#
loop_
_entity_poly.entity_id
_entity_poly.type
_entity_poly.pdbx_seq_one_letter_code
_entity_poly.pdbx_strand_id
1 'polypeptide(L)'
;GMMTLGSMLASALVFVGFRVGFFYFRTGVIPSFCAALVFLVVALALLCRLRKTLPALDVRKRSGERRRLPVRRRYLPYYIVTAVYGFQKRMRLVFAPWVIIELLSMGADTVALLGIAAYFCGGWVAPLIGKFLDRHGVQKGLVLESAGVAGVFLFAAWAASGIVNGSLRGWGGMAAAFASYILIFLTDHFNSVHVMLMRELSESPADVMENLSFGLSVDHVLAVT
;
A
#
# COMPACT_ATOMS: atom_id res chain seq x y z
N GLY A 1 -3.55 -11.95 3.04
CA GLY A 1 -3.46 -12.59 4.35
C GLY A 1 -2.14 -12.37 5.08
N MET A 2 -1.02 -12.95 4.66
CA MET A 2 0.28 -12.86 5.37
C MET A 2 0.86 -11.45 5.41
N MET A 3 0.78 -10.67 4.32
CA MET A 3 1.25 -9.28 4.30
C MET A 3 0.49 -8.40 5.30
N THR A 4 -0.83 -8.56 5.39
CA THR A 4 -1.68 -7.81 6.32
C THR A 4 -1.32 -8.11 7.77
N LEU A 5 -1.06 -9.38 8.09
CA LEU A 5 -0.67 -9.81 9.43
C LEU A 5 0.71 -9.25 9.84
N GLY A 6 1.68 -9.27 8.92
CA GLY A 6 3.00 -8.66 9.12
C GLY A 6 2.92 -7.16 9.39
N SER A 7 2.10 -6.44 8.62
CA SER A 7 1.89 -5.00 8.79
C SER A 7 1.18 -4.67 10.11
N MET A 8 0.20 -5.48 10.53
CA MET A 8 -0.44 -5.33 11.84
C MET A 8 0.54 -5.53 12.97
N LEU A 9 1.37 -6.58 12.92
CA LEU A 9 2.39 -6.84 13.92
C LEU A 9 3.43 -5.73 14.00
N ALA A 10 3.90 -5.22 12.85
CA ALA A 10 4.82 -4.09 12.80
C ALA A 10 4.21 -2.83 13.43
N SER A 11 2.96 -2.49 13.09
CA SER A 11 2.25 -1.36 13.69
C SER A 11 2.02 -1.55 15.19
N ALA A 12 1.71 -2.77 15.64
CA ALA A 12 1.54 -3.08 17.05
C ALA A 12 2.86 -2.91 17.84
N LEU A 13 3.99 -3.36 17.28
CA LEU A 13 5.32 -3.18 17.88
C LEU A 13 5.66 -1.69 18.00
N VAL A 14 5.40 -0.90 16.95
CA VAL A 14 5.62 0.56 16.98
C VAL A 14 4.73 1.20 18.03
N PHE A 15 3.44 0.87 18.07
CA PHE A 15 2.51 1.39 19.09
C PHE A 15 2.98 1.10 20.52
N VAL A 16 3.28 -0.16 20.82
CA VAL A 16 3.77 -0.57 22.13
C VAL A 16 5.08 0.13 22.47
N GLY A 17 6.03 0.20 21.53
CA GLY A 17 7.32 0.84 21.71
C GLY A 17 7.21 2.32 22.10
N PHE A 18 6.30 3.07 21.46
CA PHE A 18 6.02 4.47 21.81
C PHE A 18 5.28 4.59 23.14
N ARG A 19 4.32 3.69 23.43
CA ARG A 19 3.50 3.75 24.65
C ARG A 19 4.27 3.38 25.90
N VAL A 20 5.21 2.44 25.82
CA VAL A 20 6.08 2.03 26.92
C VAL A 20 7.26 3.00 27.11
N GLY A 21 7.42 4.01 26.27
CA GLY A 21 8.54 4.97 26.32
C GLY A 21 9.87 4.38 25.83
N PHE A 22 9.84 3.21 25.20
CA PHE A 22 11.04 2.59 24.61
C PHE A 22 11.49 3.33 23.35
N PHE A 23 10.55 3.97 22.64
CA PHE A 23 10.80 4.81 21.48
C PHE A 23 10.53 6.28 21.82
N TYR A 24 11.57 7.09 21.98
CA TYR A 24 11.47 8.53 21.87
C TYR A 24 11.58 8.95 20.41
N PHE A 25 10.86 9.98 19.98
CA PHE A 25 10.84 10.40 18.58
C PHE A 25 12.25 10.64 17.99
N ARG A 26 13.21 11.09 18.79
CA ARG A 26 14.61 11.26 18.38
C ARG A 26 15.43 9.97 18.39
N THR A 27 15.12 9.00 19.23
CA THR A 27 15.90 7.74 19.38
C THR A 27 15.16 6.53 18.84
N GLY A 28 13.84 6.59 18.66
CA GLY A 28 13.01 5.49 18.15
C GLY A 28 13.25 5.15 16.69
N VAL A 29 13.80 6.10 15.91
CA VAL A 29 14.18 5.86 14.52
C VAL A 29 15.27 4.79 14.42
N ILE A 30 16.29 4.84 15.27
CA ILE A 30 17.43 3.89 15.25
C ILE A 30 16.97 2.46 15.54
N PRO A 31 16.23 2.14 16.62
CA PRO A 31 15.72 0.79 16.87
C PRO A 31 14.80 0.28 15.76
N SER A 32 14.00 1.13 15.16
CA SER A 32 13.13 0.74 14.04
C SER A 32 13.93 0.32 12.81
N PHE A 33 14.99 1.07 12.47
CA PHE A 33 15.90 0.69 11.39
C PHE A 33 16.70 -0.57 11.71
N CYS A 34 17.16 -0.73 12.95
CA CYS A 34 17.83 -1.95 13.39
C CYS A 34 16.91 -3.18 13.30
N ALA A 35 15.66 -3.05 13.73
CA ALA A 35 14.67 -4.12 13.59
C ALA A 35 14.41 -4.46 12.12
N ALA A 36 14.22 -3.45 11.27
CA ALA A 36 14.04 -3.65 9.83
C ALA A 36 15.26 -4.35 9.20
N LEU A 37 16.47 -3.97 9.59
CA LEU A 37 17.71 -4.62 9.15
C LEU A 37 17.78 -6.09 9.57
N VAL A 38 17.42 -6.41 10.81
CA VAL A 38 17.36 -7.79 11.31
C VAL A 38 16.37 -8.61 10.48
N PHE A 39 15.17 -8.09 10.24
CA PHE A 39 14.18 -8.76 9.39
C PHE A 39 14.68 -8.97 7.96
N LEU A 40 15.39 -7.99 7.40
CA LEU A 40 15.98 -8.10 6.06
C LEU A 40 17.04 -9.20 6.02
N VAL A 41 17.92 -9.26 7.02
CA VAL A 41 18.96 -10.30 7.12
C VAL A 41 18.34 -11.69 7.28
N VAL A 42 17.32 -11.83 8.12
CA VAL A 42 16.57 -13.09 8.29
C VAL A 42 15.90 -13.50 6.98
N ALA A 43 15.23 -12.57 6.29
CA ALA A 43 14.61 -12.83 5.00
C ALA A 43 15.64 -13.28 3.95
N LEU A 44 16.81 -12.60 3.90
CA LEU A 44 17.90 -12.97 2.99
C LEU A 44 18.45 -14.38 3.31
N ALA A 45 18.65 -14.69 4.60
CA ALA A 45 19.11 -16.01 5.02
C ALA A 45 18.12 -17.11 4.64
N LEU A 46 16.80 -16.85 4.82
CA LEU A 46 15.74 -17.77 4.41
C LEU A 46 15.72 -17.95 2.89
N LEU A 47 15.86 -16.90 2.11
CA LEU A 47 15.93 -16.97 0.64
C LEU A 47 17.15 -17.76 0.18
N CYS A 48 18.31 -17.55 0.79
CA CYS A 48 19.52 -18.32 0.51
C CYS A 48 19.36 -19.81 0.83
N ARG A 49 18.63 -20.13 1.92
CA ARG A 49 18.32 -21.51 2.30
C ARG A 49 17.31 -22.14 1.33
N LEU A 50 16.28 -21.40 0.93
CA LEU A 50 15.28 -21.83 -0.04
C LEU A 50 15.91 -22.12 -1.41
N ARG A 51 16.84 -21.27 -1.85
CA ARG A 51 17.58 -21.46 -3.10
C ARG A 51 18.40 -22.77 -3.11
N LYS A 52 18.94 -23.17 -1.96
CA LYS A 52 19.68 -24.43 -1.83
C LYS A 52 18.78 -25.66 -1.85
N THR A 53 17.55 -25.54 -1.35
CA THR A 53 16.57 -26.64 -1.26
C THR A 53 15.73 -26.81 -2.52
N LEU A 54 15.62 -25.77 -3.35
CA LEU A 54 14.80 -25.78 -4.57
C LEU A 54 15.64 -25.39 -5.80
N PRO A 55 16.57 -26.24 -6.26
CA PRO A 55 17.42 -25.95 -7.43
C PRO A 55 16.61 -25.75 -8.73
N ALA A 56 15.37 -26.23 -8.79
CA ALA A 56 14.46 -26.02 -9.93
C ALA A 56 13.96 -24.57 -10.07
N LEU A 57 14.18 -23.71 -9.06
CA LEU A 57 13.93 -22.28 -9.14
C LEU A 57 15.09 -21.51 -9.79
N ASP A 58 16.11 -22.18 -10.27
CA ASP A 58 17.13 -21.54 -11.10
C ASP A 58 16.42 -21.02 -12.36
N VAL A 59 16.10 -19.74 -12.30
CA VAL A 59 15.53 -19.00 -13.41
C VAL A 59 16.44 -19.25 -14.60
N ARG A 60 15.98 -20.08 -15.53
CA ARG A 60 16.62 -20.38 -16.80
C ARG A 60 17.24 -19.08 -17.27
N LYS A 61 18.56 -18.99 -17.28
CA LYS A 61 19.28 -17.87 -17.88
C LYS A 61 18.77 -17.72 -19.29
N ARG A 62 17.79 -16.87 -19.50
CA ARG A 62 17.36 -16.47 -20.83
C ARG A 62 18.56 -15.78 -21.44
N SER A 63 19.21 -16.53 -22.33
CA SER A 63 20.30 -16.08 -23.15
C SER A 63 20.04 -14.67 -23.70
N GLY A 64 20.91 -13.73 -23.39
CA GLY A 64 21.44 -12.64 -24.23
C GLY A 64 20.52 -11.73 -25.03
N GLU A 65 19.23 -11.93 -25.11
CA GLU A 65 18.33 -10.99 -25.77
C GLU A 65 18.25 -9.71 -24.95
N ARG A 66 18.78 -8.63 -25.48
CA ARG A 66 18.56 -7.26 -24.97
C ARG A 66 17.07 -7.07 -24.79
N ARG A 67 16.61 -7.12 -23.54
CA ARG A 67 15.22 -6.85 -23.18
C ARG A 67 14.88 -5.44 -23.66
N ARG A 68 14.12 -5.35 -24.73
CA ARG A 68 13.45 -4.10 -25.10
C ARG A 68 12.47 -3.79 -23.97
N LEU A 69 12.38 -2.52 -23.56
CA LEU A 69 11.38 -2.11 -22.57
C LEU A 69 10.01 -2.65 -23.01
N PRO A 70 9.25 -3.28 -22.10
CA PRO A 70 8.00 -3.97 -22.44
C PRO A 70 6.85 -3.01 -22.75
N VAL A 71 7.15 -1.74 -23.11
CA VAL A 71 6.15 -0.71 -23.36
C VAL A 71 5.46 -0.97 -24.71
N ARG A 72 4.39 -1.77 -24.66
CA ARG A 72 3.49 -1.99 -25.78
C ARG A 72 2.23 -1.16 -25.61
N ARG A 73 1.70 -0.59 -26.69
CA ARG A 73 0.46 0.22 -26.70
C ARG A 73 -0.72 -0.52 -26.05
N ARG A 74 -0.77 -1.85 -26.17
CA ARG A 74 -1.79 -2.70 -25.58
C ARG A 74 -1.84 -2.60 -24.04
N TYR A 75 -0.68 -2.40 -23.37
CA TYR A 75 -0.56 -2.33 -21.93
C TYR A 75 -0.66 -0.89 -21.39
N LEU A 76 -0.85 0.09 -22.28
CA LEU A 76 -0.96 1.50 -21.88
C LEU A 76 -2.03 1.76 -20.80
N PRO A 77 -3.25 1.17 -20.88
CA PRO A 77 -4.25 1.34 -19.81
C PRO A 77 -3.74 0.90 -18.45
N TYR A 78 -3.03 -0.24 -18.39
CA TYR A 78 -2.43 -0.73 -17.16
C TYR A 78 -1.37 0.23 -16.61
N TYR A 79 -0.50 0.78 -17.45
CA TYR A 79 0.54 1.72 -17.01
C TYR A 79 -0.05 3.02 -16.48
N ILE A 80 -1.13 3.54 -17.11
CA ILE A 80 -1.82 4.72 -16.64
C ILE A 80 -2.43 4.48 -15.25
N VAL A 81 -3.14 3.36 -15.09
CA VAL A 81 -3.75 3.00 -13.80
C VAL A 81 -2.68 2.82 -12.71
N THR A 82 -1.57 2.17 -13.04
CA THR A 82 -0.43 1.99 -12.12
C THR A 82 0.24 3.31 -11.76
N ALA A 83 0.36 4.24 -12.71
CA ALA A 83 0.89 5.59 -12.46
C ALA A 83 0.00 6.38 -11.49
N VAL A 84 -1.31 6.34 -11.69
CA VAL A 84 -2.28 6.95 -10.77
C VAL A 84 -2.21 6.32 -9.38
N TYR A 85 -2.04 5.00 -9.32
CA TYR A 85 -1.88 4.29 -8.06
C TYR A 85 -0.59 4.70 -7.31
N GLY A 86 0.53 4.93 -8.01
CA GLY A 86 1.76 5.46 -7.40
C GLY A 86 1.53 6.81 -6.72
N PHE A 87 0.77 7.71 -7.36
CA PHE A 87 0.36 8.97 -6.75
C PHE A 87 -0.54 8.77 -5.51
N GLN A 88 -1.54 7.89 -5.58
CA GLN A 88 -2.40 7.55 -4.44
C GLN A 88 -1.58 7.00 -3.27
N LYS A 89 -0.59 6.17 -3.54
CA LYS A 89 0.31 5.59 -2.55
C LYS A 89 1.10 6.69 -1.80
N ARG A 90 1.56 7.71 -2.51
CA ARG A 90 2.20 8.87 -1.88
C ARG A 90 1.25 9.62 -0.97
N MET A 91 0.03 9.89 -1.43
CA MET A 91 -1.01 10.52 -0.62
C MET A 91 -1.26 9.74 0.68
N ARG A 92 -1.35 8.42 0.60
CA ARG A 92 -1.54 7.55 1.76
C ARG A 92 -0.36 7.61 2.74
N LEU A 93 0.87 7.54 2.24
CA LEU A 93 2.06 7.46 3.08
C LEU A 93 2.46 8.80 3.72
N VAL A 94 2.12 9.90 3.08
CA VAL A 94 2.51 11.25 3.52
C VAL A 94 1.34 12.00 4.13
N PHE A 95 0.25 12.18 3.38
CA PHE A 95 -0.86 13.04 3.80
C PHE A 95 -1.69 12.44 4.93
N ALA A 96 -1.96 11.14 4.90
CA ALA A 96 -2.79 10.54 5.94
C ALA A 96 -2.14 10.64 7.34
N PRO A 97 -0.86 10.29 7.54
CA PRO A 97 -0.17 10.54 8.81
C PRO A 97 -0.01 12.03 9.13
N TRP A 98 0.23 12.87 8.11
CA TRP A 98 0.41 14.31 8.31
C TRP A 98 -0.82 14.96 8.92
N VAL A 99 -2.02 14.65 8.47
CA VAL A 99 -3.28 15.15 9.04
C VAL A 99 -3.38 14.82 10.55
N ILE A 100 -3.01 13.59 10.93
CA ILE A 100 -3.07 13.15 12.34
C ILE A 100 -2.03 13.87 13.19
N ILE A 101 -0.81 14.02 12.69
CA ILE A 101 0.31 14.59 13.45
C ILE A 101 0.22 16.10 13.50
N GLU A 102 0.05 16.77 12.36
CA GLU A 102 0.11 18.22 12.26
C GLU A 102 -1.21 18.90 12.59
N LEU A 103 -2.33 18.44 12.02
CA LEU A 103 -3.61 19.10 12.23
C LEU A 103 -4.25 18.74 13.58
N LEU A 104 -4.07 17.51 14.05
CA LEU A 104 -4.62 17.07 15.34
C LEU A 104 -3.59 17.09 16.47
N SER A 105 -2.33 17.40 16.19
CA SER A 105 -1.22 17.39 17.15
C SER A 105 -1.09 16.08 17.94
N MET A 106 -1.37 14.95 17.25
CA MET A 106 -1.30 13.62 17.85
C MET A 106 0.05 12.95 17.60
N GLY A 107 0.42 12.02 18.47
CA GLY A 107 1.70 11.31 18.38
C GLY A 107 1.71 10.18 17.35
N ALA A 108 2.92 9.68 17.07
CA ALA A 108 3.13 8.53 16.19
C ALA A 108 2.46 7.24 16.71
N ASP A 109 2.22 7.13 18.01
CA ASP A 109 1.45 6.06 18.63
C ASP A 109 0.01 6.00 18.11
N THR A 110 -0.64 7.17 17.96
CA THR A 110 -1.98 7.25 17.36
C THR A 110 -1.97 6.81 15.91
N VAL A 111 -0.97 7.23 15.12
CA VAL A 111 -0.81 6.80 13.72
C VAL A 111 -0.63 5.28 13.64
N ALA A 112 0.18 4.70 14.54
CA ALA A 112 0.38 3.25 14.61
C ALA A 112 -0.91 2.50 14.97
N LEU A 113 -1.69 3.02 15.94
CA LEU A 113 -2.99 2.45 16.31
C LEU A 113 -3.99 2.48 15.14
N LEU A 114 -4.07 3.60 14.44
CA LEU A 114 -4.91 3.74 13.24
C LEU A 114 -4.43 2.81 12.13
N GLY A 115 -3.12 2.57 12.01
CA GLY A 115 -2.56 1.59 11.09
C GLY A 115 -3.04 0.17 11.41
N ILE A 116 -3.04 -0.23 12.69
CA ILE A 116 -3.58 -1.53 13.13
C ILE A 116 -5.06 -1.65 12.71
N ALA A 117 -5.87 -0.63 13.03
CA ALA A 117 -7.28 -0.61 12.68
C ALA A 117 -7.51 -0.70 11.16
N ALA A 118 -6.73 0.06 10.37
CA ALA A 118 -6.82 0.05 8.92
C ALA A 118 -6.47 -1.33 8.32
N TYR A 119 -5.40 -1.98 8.80
CA TYR A 119 -5.04 -3.33 8.35
C TYR A 119 -6.04 -4.38 8.78
N PHE A 120 -6.61 -4.26 9.97
CA PHE A 120 -7.70 -5.13 10.43
C PHE A 120 -8.93 -5.01 9.52
N CYS A 121 -9.40 -3.79 9.26
CA CYS A 121 -10.49 -3.55 8.32
C CYS A 121 -10.15 -4.05 6.90
N GLY A 122 -8.91 -3.86 6.46
CA GLY A 122 -8.43 -4.35 5.18
C GLY A 122 -8.53 -5.86 5.01
N GLY A 123 -8.33 -6.62 6.10
CA GLY A 123 -8.51 -8.07 6.10
C GLY A 123 -9.93 -8.52 5.72
N TRP A 124 -10.94 -7.70 6.02
CA TRP A 124 -12.33 -7.93 5.62
C TRP A 124 -12.65 -7.38 4.24
N VAL A 125 -12.11 -6.22 3.89
CA VAL A 125 -12.37 -5.55 2.61
C VAL A 125 -11.74 -6.29 1.43
N ALA A 126 -10.52 -6.80 1.57
CA ALA A 126 -9.81 -7.48 0.49
C ALA A 126 -10.58 -8.68 -0.10
N PRO A 127 -11.14 -9.61 0.69
CA PRO A 127 -11.99 -10.69 0.15
C PRO A 127 -13.28 -10.20 -0.51
N LEU A 128 -13.85 -9.08 -0.05
CA LEU A 128 -15.05 -8.50 -0.64
C LEU A 128 -14.75 -7.95 -2.04
N ILE A 129 -13.62 -7.25 -2.19
CA ILE A 129 -13.15 -6.79 -3.50
C ILE A 129 -12.90 -7.99 -4.44
N GLY A 130 -12.22 -9.04 -3.94
CA GLY A 130 -12.00 -10.25 -4.73
C GLY A 130 -13.30 -10.88 -5.23
N LYS A 131 -14.28 -11.10 -4.33
CA LYS A 131 -15.60 -11.63 -4.70
C LYS A 131 -16.35 -10.73 -5.68
N PHE A 132 -16.20 -9.41 -5.54
CA PHE A 132 -16.81 -8.46 -6.48
C PHE A 132 -16.19 -8.60 -7.87
N LEU A 133 -14.87 -8.69 -7.96
CA LEU A 133 -14.15 -8.87 -9.23
C LEU A 133 -14.49 -10.18 -9.90
N ASP A 134 -14.58 -11.29 -9.15
CA ASP A 134 -14.97 -12.61 -9.67
C ASP A 134 -16.38 -12.61 -10.28
N ARG A 135 -17.29 -11.80 -9.71
CA ARG A 135 -18.68 -11.73 -10.18
C ARG A 135 -18.92 -10.73 -11.31
N HIS A 136 -18.19 -9.61 -11.31
CA HIS A 136 -18.53 -8.48 -12.16
C HIS A 136 -17.43 -8.13 -13.19
N GLY A 137 -16.27 -8.76 -13.07
CA GLY A 137 -15.13 -8.54 -13.96
C GLY A 137 -14.33 -7.27 -13.65
N VAL A 138 -13.19 -7.15 -14.32
CA VAL A 138 -12.18 -6.11 -14.07
C VAL A 138 -12.69 -4.71 -14.45
N GLN A 139 -13.48 -4.58 -15.51
CA GLN A 139 -13.99 -3.26 -15.93
C GLN A 139 -14.83 -2.59 -14.84
N LYS A 140 -15.77 -3.33 -14.24
CA LYS A 140 -16.55 -2.82 -13.11
C LYS A 140 -15.71 -2.62 -11.86
N GLY A 141 -14.65 -3.43 -11.69
CA GLY A 141 -13.65 -3.25 -10.65
C GLY A 141 -12.93 -1.91 -10.74
N LEU A 142 -12.48 -1.53 -11.95
CA LEU A 142 -11.84 -0.23 -12.20
C LEU A 142 -12.77 0.96 -11.95
N VAL A 143 -14.05 0.83 -12.31
CA VAL A 143 -15.05 1.88 -12.01
C VAL A 143 -15.25 2.00 -10.49
N LEU A 144 -15.39 0.87 -9.79
CA LEU A 144 -15.51 0.86 -8.33
C LEU A 144 -14.29 1.47 -7.65
N GLU A 145 -13.09 1.11 -8.10
CA GLU A 145 -11.84 1.69 -7.62
C GLU A 145 -11.81 3.20 -7.83
N SER A 146 -12.04 3.66 -9.06
CA SER A 146 -11.96 5.08 -9.42
C SER A 146 -12.97 5.90 -8.61
N ALA A 147 -14.22 5.44 -8.52
CA ALA A 147 -15.26 6.11 -7.74
C ALA A 147 -14.98 6.07 -6.24
N GLY A 148 -14.55 4.91 -5.72
CA GLY A 148 -14.22 4.73 -4.32
C GLY A 148 -13.04 5.60 -3.89
N VAL A 149 -11.96 5.59 -4.67
CA VAL A 149 -10.77 6.41 -4.40
C VAL A 149 -11.11 7.90 -4.46
N ALA A 150 -11.83 8.35 -5.50
CA ALA A 150 -12.27 9.74 -5.61
C ALA A 150 -13.13 10.16 -4.41
N GLY A 151 -14.09 9.33 -4.00
CA GLY A 151 -14.93 9.59 -2.84
C GLY A 151 -14.14 9.69 -1.54
N VAL A 152 -13.18 8.78 -1.34
CA VAL A 152 -12.30 8.78 -0.15
C VAL A 152 -11.44 10.05 -0.10
N PHE A 153 -10.83 10.46 -1.22
CA PHE A 153 -9.99 11.66 -1.23
C PHE A 153 -10.81 12.94 -1.10
N LEU A 154 -12.02 13.01 -1.67
CA LEU A 154 -12.93 14.14 -1.46
C LEU A 154 -13.36 14.23 0.01
N PHE A 155 -13.68 13.09 0.65
CA PHE A 155 -13.98 13.04 2.06
C PHE A 155 -12.79 13.49 2.92
N ALA A 156 -11.59 13.02 2.62
CA ALA A 156 -10.37 13.42 3.33
C ALA A 156 -10.07 14.91 3.17
N ALA A 157 -10.24 15.47 1.97
CA ALA A 157 -10.08 16.90 1.72
C ALA A 157 -11.12 17.73 2.48
N TRP A 158 -12.38 17.29 2.50
CA TRP A 158 -13.44 17.92 3.28
C TRP A 158 -13.12 17.89 4.78
N ALA A 159 -12.70 16.74 5.32
CA ALA A 159 -12.34 16.60 6.73
C ALA A 159 -11.17 17.48 7.11
N ALA A 160 -10.08 17.48 6.33
CA ALA A 160 -8.91 18.32 6.57
C ALA A 160 -9.27 19.81 6.49
N SER A 161 -10.02 20.23 5.47
CA SER A 161 -10.49 21.61 5.33
C SER A 161 -11.38 22.02 6.50
N GLY A 162 -12.29 21.16 6.94
CA GLY A 162 -13.17 21.40 8.07
C GLY A 162 -12.42 21.58 9.39
N ILE A 163 -11.33 20.83 9.59
CA ILE A 163 -10.45 20.96 10.75
C ILE A 163 -9.70 22.29 10.69
N VAL A 164 -9.07 22.61 9.55
CA VAL A 164 -8.30 23.85 9.36
C VAL A 164 -9.17 25.09 9.52
N ASN A 165 -10.37 25.08 8.93
CA ASN A 165 -11.30 26.21 9.01
C ASN A 165 -12.08 26.26 10.34
N GLY A 166 -11.89 25.28 11.21
CA GLY A 166 -12.55 25.21 12.52
C GLY A 166 -14.03 24.88 12.48
N SER A 167 -14.58 24.45 11.33
CA SER A 167 -15.95 23.96 11.21
C SER A 167 -16.15 22.56 11.80
N LEU A 168 -15.09 21.74 11.76
CA LEU A 168 -15.02 20.43 12.43
C LEU A 168 -14.10 20.55 13.66
N ARG A 169 -14.68 20.68 14.86
CA ARG A 169 -13.96 20.81 16.11
C ARG A 169 -14.18 19.63 17.04
N GLY A 170 -13.25 19.41 17.97
CA GLY A 170 -13.35 18.38 18.99
C GLY A 170 -13.49 16.98 18.41
N TRP A 171 -14.40 16.21 18.96
CA TRP A 171 -14.62 14.81 18.59
C TRP A 171 -15.02 14.61 17.11
N GLY A 172 -15.77 15.57 16.54
CA GLY A 172 -16.17 15.50 15.13
C GLY A 172 -14.99 15.57 14.17
N GLY A 173 -14.06 16.49 14.43
CA GLY A 173 -12.83 16.61 13.65
C GLY A 173 -11.94 15.38 13.77
N MET A 174 -11.77 14.86 15.00
CA MET A 174 -10.99 13.64 15.25
C MET A 174 -11.60 12.44 14.53
N ALA A 175 -12.90 12.22 14.66
CA ALA A 175 -13.58 11.10 14.02
C ALA A 175 -13.47 11.17 12.49
N ALA A 176 -13.63 12.36 11.91
CA ALA A 176 -13.49 12.56 10.46
C ALA A 176 -12.06 12.29 9.97
N ALA A 177 -11.04 12.75 10.71
CA ALA A 177 -9.64 12.50 10.37
C ALA A 177 -9.28 11.01 10.50
N PHE A 178 -9.72 10.32 11.56
CA PHE A 178 -9.48 8.90 11.77
C PHE A 178 -10.16 8.06 10.70
N ALA A 179 -11.42 8.38 10.38
CA ALA A 179 -12.13 7.73 9.29
C ALA A 179 -11.42 7.95 7.94
N SER A 180 -10.97 9.17 7.66
CA SER A 180 -10.21 9.49 6.45
C SER A 180 -8.93 8.65 6.37
N TYR A 181 -8.18 8.56 7.46
CA TYR A 181 -6.96 7.75 7.54
C TYR A 181 -7.23 6.29 7.17
N ILE A 182 -8.21 5.68 7.84
CA ILE A 182 -8.58 4.27 7.62
C ILE A 182 -9.04 4.07 6.18
N LEU A 183 -9.93 4.91 5.67
CA LEU A 183 -10.45 4.82 4.31
C LEU A 183 -9.34 4.95 3.25
N ILE A 184 -8.41 5.90 3.42
CA ILE A 184 -7.26 6.06 2.51
C ILE A 184 -6.41 4.78 2.49
N PHE A 185 -6.17 4.16 3.65
CA PHE A 185 -5.44 2.89 3.72
C PHE A 185 -6.19 1.72 3.07
N LEU A 186 -7.52 1.71 3.16
CA LEU A 186 -8.35 0.68 2.52
C LEU A 186 -8.28 0.73 0.99
N THR A 187 -7.98 1.89 0.39
CA THR A 187 -7.81 1.99 -1.07
C THR A 187 -6.66 1.13 -1.61
N ASP A 188 -5.69 0.73 -0.77
CA ASP A 188 -4.59 -0.16 -1.16
C ASP A 188 -5.05 -1.53 -1.67
N HIS A 189 -6.19 -2.00 -1.18
CA HIS A 189 -6.73 -3.30 -1.55
C HIS A 189 -7.25 -3.36 -2.99
N PHE A 190 -7.46 -2.21 -3.64
CA PHE A 190 -7.79 -2.15 -5.06
C PHE A 190 -6.61 -2.53 -5.97
N ASN A 191 -5.39 -2.63 -5.45
CA ASN A 191 -4.25 -3.13 -6.23
C ASN A 191 -4.49 -4.51 -6.86
N SER A 192 -5.38 -5.33 -6.29
CA SER A 192 -5.83 -6.59 -6.88
C SER A 192 -6.51 -6.42 -8.25
N VAL A 193 -7.19 -5.29 -8.47
CA VAL A 193 -7.83 -4.93 -9.75
C VAL A 193 -6.77 -4.76 -10.84
N HIS A 194 -5.65 -4.11 -10.51
CA HIS A 194 -4.54 -3.87 -11.44
C HIS A 194 -3.86 -5.19 -11.88
N VAL A 195 -3.68 -6.11 -10.92
CA VAL A 195 -3.13 -7.43 -11.23
C VAL A 195 -4.05 -8.22 -12.15
N MET A 196 -5.38 -8.16 -11.92
CA MET A 196 -6.35 -8.82 -12.80
C MET A 196 -6.41 -8.16 -14.17
N LEU A 197 -6.39 -6.81 -14.23
CA LEU A 197 -6.32 -6.07 -15.51
C LEU A 197 -5.11 -6.52 -16.33
N MET A 198 -3.93 -6.63 -15.68
CA MET A 198 -2.73 -7.08 -16.38
C MET A 198 -2.86 -8.51 -16.89
N ARG A 199 -3.51 -9.40 -16.11
CA ARG A 199 -3.76 -10.78 -16.55
C ARG A 199 -4.69 -10.85 -17.77
N GLU A 200 -5.74 -10.02 -17.82
CA GLU A 200 -6.66 -9.97 -18.96
C GLU A 200 -5.99 -9.41 -20.23
N LEU A 201 -5.07 -8.45 -20.07
CA LEU A 201 -4.36 -7.85 -21.19
C LEU A 201 -3.24 -8.74 -21.74
N SER A 202 -2.71 -9.65 -20.94
CA SER A 202 -1.54 -10.47 -21.28
C SER A 202 -1.88 -11.69 -22.10
N GLU A 203 -0.98 -12.03 -23.00
CA GLU A 203 -1.09 -13.24 -23.85
C GLU A 203 -0.39 -14.46 -23.23
N SER A 204 0.55 -14.19 -22.32
CA SER A 204 1.32 -15.25 -21.67
C SER A 204 1.62 -14.93 -20.20
N PRO A 205 1.83 -15.92 -19.33
CA PRO A 205 2.26 -15.70 -17.96
C PRO A 205 3.59 -14.95 -17.83
N ALA A 206 4.47 -15.08 -18.82
CA ALA A 206 5.74 -14.35 -18.87
C ALA A 206 5.53 -12.85 -19.07
N ASP A 207 4.59 -12.47 -19.95
CA ASP A 207 4.22 -11.06 -20.18
C ASP A 207 3.61 -10.45 -18.91
N VAL A 208 2.79 -11.21 -18.16
CA VAL A 208 2.24 -10.75 -16.86
C VAL A 208 3.36 -10.36 -15.92
N MET A 209 4.33 -11.26 -15.70
CA MET A 209 5.42 -11.03 -14.77
C MET A 209 6.31 -9.85 -15.16
N GLU A 210 6.60 -9.73 -16.45
CA GLU A 210 7.45 -8.65 -16.96
C GLU A 210 6.78 -7.27 -16.82
N ASN A 211 5.50 -7.17 -17.19
CA ASN A 211 4.75 -5.92 -17.12
C ASN A 211 4.36 -5.54 -15.69
N LEU A 212 4.08 -6.52 -14.81
CA LEU A 212 3.88 -6.24 -13.38
C LEU A 212 5.16 -5.70 -12.74
N SER A 213 6.33 -6.25 -13.09
CA SER A 213 7.62 -5.76 -12.58
C SER A 213 7.92 -4.34 -13.07
N PHE A 214 7.62 -4.03 -14.34
CA PHE A 214 7.77 -2.69 -14.89
C PHE A 214 6.77 -1.72 -14.24
N GLY A 215 5.50 -2.12 -14.09
CA GLY A 215 4.48 -1.32 -13.40
C GLY A 215 4.87 -0.98 -11.97
N LEU A 216 5.41 -1.94 -11.21
CA LEU A 216 5.95 -1.70 -9.88
C LEU A 216 7.06 -0.65 -9.88
N SER A 217 7.93 -0.64 -10.89
CA SER A 217 8.98 0.37 -11.01
C SER A 217 8.39 1.76 -11.25
N VAL A 218 7.38 1.87 -12.13
CA VAL A 218 6.65 3.12 -12.42
C VAL A 218 5.94 3.62 -11.15
N ASP A 219 5.23 2.74 -10.45
CA ASP A 219 4.55 3.05 -9.19
C ASP A 219 5.52 3.62 -8.16
N HIS A 220 6.67 2.98 -7.97
CA HIS A 220 7.66 3.43 -6.98
C HIS A 220 8.29 4.77 -7.35
N VAL A 221 8.64 5.00 -8.62
CA VAL A 221 9.17 6.28 -9.07
C VAL A 221 8.18 7.40 -8.78
N LEU A 222 6.91 7.23 -9.13
CA LEU A 222 5.87 8.23 -8.90
C LEU A 222 5.48 8.39 -7.42
N ALA A 223 5.71 7.37 -6.59
CA ALA A 223 5.51 7.48 -5.15
C ALA A 223 6.62 8.25 -4.44
N VAL A 224 7.81 8.43 -5.05
CA VAL A 224 8.98 9.11 -4.46
C VAL A 224 9.12 10.55 -4.97
N THR A 225 8.71 10.84 -6.21
CA THR A 225 8.73 12.19 -6.77
C THR A 225 7.59 13.05 -6.23
#